data_33efc1d1f717f950e3cc1dffb3f8817f
#
_entry.id   33efc1d1f717f950e3cc1dffb3f8817f
#
_cell.length_a   1.000
_cell.length_b   1.000
_cell.length_c   1.000
_cell.angle_alpha   90.00
_cell.angle_beta   90.00
_cell.angle_gamma   90.00
#
_symmetry.space_group_name_H-M   'P 1'
#
loop_
_entity.id
_entity.type
_entity.pdbx_description
1 polymer ?
#
loop_
_entity_poly.entity_id
_entity_poly.type
_entity_poly.pdbx_seq_one_letter_code
_entity_poly.pdbx_strand_id
1 'polypeptide(L)'
;MAIRELRSGVSGFRIFLACLILGVGTISAIGTVKSGIEIAISEKGSELLGGNAEAEFTYRLANTEELKWLETISQNISGIIEFRSMAKFVEGGTNERALTQVKAVDNEYPLIGNVQLASGKPLKDVFRQPKSAVMESDLASKLGIDIGETFSLGLTKFVLRDIIQSSPDDAGTNFGFGPRTIIKSEDLLASGLIAPGTLFTAKYRLSLIHI
;
A
#
# COMPACT_ATOMS: atom_id res chain seq x y z
N MET A 1 -21.53 9.91 -69.17
CA MET A 1 -21.54 8.57 -68.54
C MET A 1 -20.50 8.43 -67.42
N ALA A 2 -19.30 8.95 -67.54
CA ALA A 2 -18.21 8.80 -66.51
C ALA A 2 -18.52 9.32 -65.11
N ILE A 3 -19.28 10.45 -64.96
CA ILE A 3 -19.60 11.02 -63.65
C ILE A 3 -20.59 10.13 -62.84
N ARG A 4 -21.39 9.33 -63.51
CA ARG A 4 -22.38 8.43 -62.86
C ARG A 4 -21.74 7.14 -62.33
N GLU A 5 -20.69 6.64 -62.95
CA GLU A 5 -19.90 5.51 -62.47
C GLU A 5 -19.01 5.87 -61.31
N LEU A 6 -18.39 7.05 -61.30
CA LEU A 6 -17.64 7.57 -60.16
C LEU A 6 -18.50 7.67 -58.91
N ARG A 7 -19.80 7.96 -59.02
CA ARG A 7 -20.70 8.12 -57.88
C ARG A 7 -21.17 6.78 -57.29
N SER A 8 -21.23 5.69 -58.06
CA SER A 8 -21.58 4.37 -57.56
C SER A 8 -20.39 3.63 -56.93
N GLY A 9 -19.16 3.90 -57.36
CA GLY A 9 -17.93 3.36 -56.74
C GLY A 9 -17.55 3.99 -55.41
N VAL A 10 -18.00 5.23 -55.17
CA VAL A 10 -17.64 5.97 -53.93
C VAL A 10 -18.26 5.37 -52.67
N SER A 11 -19.45 4.73 -52.74
CA SER A 11 -20.08 4.13 -51.57
C SER A 11 -19.31 2.93 -51.02
N GLY A 12 -18.85 2.04 -51.87
CA GLY A 12 -18.02 0.89 -51.51
C GLY A 12 -16.64 1.31 -50.94
N PHE A 13 -16.05 2.34 -51.57
CA PHE A 13 -14.78 2.91 -51.08
C PHE A 13 -14.91 3.56 -49.72
N ARG A 14 -16.03 4.24 -49.45
CA ARG A 14 -16.30 4.84 -48.12
C ARG A 14 -16.44 3.79 -47.04
N ILE A 15 -17.11 2.67 -47.32
CA ILE A 15 -17.24 1.56 -46.37
C ILE A 15 -15.87 0.93 -46.11
N PHE A 16 -15.07 0.68 -47.15
CA PHE A 16 -13.71 0.19 -47.02
C PHE A 16 -12.84 1.11 -46.19
N LEU A 17 -12.89 2.41 -46.48
CA LEU A 17 -12.14 3.42 -45.71
C LEU A 17 -12.58 3.48 -44.25
N ALA A 18 -13.88 3.39 -43.96
CA ALA A 18 -14.41 3.35 -42.61
C ALA A 18 -13.94 2.11 -41.84
N CYS A 19 -13.95 0.94 -42.45
CA CYS A 19 -13.41 -0.29 -41.83
C CYS A 19 -11.92 -0.17 -41.56
N LEU A 20 -11.16 0.43 -42.48
CA LEU A 20 -9.71 0.61 -42.31
C LEU A 20 -9.41 1.61 -41.19
N ILE A 21 -10.13 2.74 -41.12
CA ILE A 21 -10.01 3.72 -40.04
C ILE A 21 -10.37 3.10 -38.70
N LEU A 22 -11.46 2.32 -38.64
CA LEU A 22 -11.89 1.63 -37.42
C LEU A 22 -10.83 0.61 -36.99
N GLY A 23 -10.30 -0.21 -37.90
CA GLY A 23 -9.28 -1.20 -37.59
C GLY A 23 -7.99 -0.57 -37.08
N VAL A 24 -7.44 0.38 -37.83
CA VAL A 24 -6.20 1.08 -37.44
C VAL A 24 -6.43 1.92 -36.18
N GLY A 25 -7.56 2.60 -36.08
CA GLY A 25 -7.92 3.41 -34.91
C GLY A 25 -8.01 2.57 -33.64
N THR A 26 -8.62 1.40 -33.70
CA THR A 26 -8.70 0.48 -32.55
C THR A 26 -7.32 0.01 -32.11
N ILE A 27 -6.47 -0.42 -33.04
CA ILE A 27 -5.11 -0.88 -32.71
C ILE A 27 -4.28 0.28 -32.12
N SER A 28 -4.38 1.47 -32.70
CA SER A 28 -3.70 2.66 -32.20
C SER A 28 -4.18 3.06 -30.80
N ALA A 29 -5.49 3.01 -30.56
CA ALA A 29 -6.07 3.31 -29.25
C ALA A 29 -5.57 2.35 -28.18
N ILE A 30 -5.55 1.04 -28.46
CA ILE A 30 -5.01 0.02 -27.54
C ILE A 30 -3.51 0.28 -27.27
N GLY A 31 -2.74 0.59 -28.32
CA GLY A 31 -1.31 0.91 -28.19
C GLY A 31 -1.07 2.14 -27.32
N THR A 32 -1.86 3.20 -27.48
CA THR A 32 -1.76 4.42 -26.68
C THR A 32 -2.09 4.17 -25.23
N VAL A 33 -3.18 3.42 -24.95
CA VAL A 33 -3.55 3.05 -23.57
C VAL A 33 -2.47 2.21 -22.92
N LYS A 34 -1.93 1.21 -23.62
CA LYS A 34 -0.84 0.37 -23.13
C LYS A 34 0.39 1.20 -22.77
N SER A 35 0.86 2.06 -23.69
CA SER A 35 2.00 2.96 -23.43
C SER A 35 1.74 3.91 -22.27
N GLY A 36 0.54 4.46 -22.15
CA GLY A 36 0.16 5.32 -21.05
C GLY A 36 0.24 4.61 -19.69
N ILE A 37 -0.21 3.35 -19.63
CA ILE A 37 -0.11 2.52 -18.43
C ILE A 37 1.37 2.19 -18.11
N GLU A 38 2.17 1.80 -19.10
CA GLU A 38 3.60 1.48 -18.91
C GLU A 38 4.38 2.70 -18.39
N ILE A 39 4.13 3.90 -18.92
CA ILE A 39 4.75 5.14 -18.46
C ILE A 39 4.29 5.45 -17.02
N ALA A 40 3.00 5.36 -16.73
CA ALA A 40 2.48 5.64 -15.40
C ALA A 40 3.03 4.67 -14.33
N ILE A 41 3.18 3.38 -14.67
CA ILE A 41 3.79 2.39 -13.78
C ILE A 41 5.29 2.67 -13.61
N SER A 42 6.00 3.04 -14.69
CA SER A 42 7.43 3.34 -14.64
C SER A 42 7.73 4.60 -13.81
N GLU A 43 6.92 5.65 -13.94
CA GLU A 43 7.12 6.91 -13.21
C GLU A 43 6.66 6.84 -11.74
N LYS A 44 5.57 6.13 -11.48
CA LYS A 44 4.98 6.06 -10.13
C LYS A 44 5.16 4.72 -9.43
N GLY A 45 5.79 3.75 -10.08
CA GLY A 45 5.96 2.40 -9.53
C GLY A 45 6.69 2.39 -8.20
N SER A 46 7.73 3.20 -8.05
CA SER A 46 8.48 3.34 -6.81
C SER A 46 7.67 4.00 -5.68
N GLU A 47 6.77 4.92 -6.02
CA GLU A 47 5.87 5.55 -5.05
C GLU A 47 4.76 4.57 -4.63
N LEU A 48 4.21 3.80 -5.57
CA LEU A 48 3.18 2.78 -5.33
C LEU A 48 3.70 1.60 -4.52
N LEU A 49 4.96 1.22 -4.69
CA LEU A 49 5.64 0.18 -3.91
C LEU A 49 6.21 0.72 -2.60
N GLY A 50 6.34 2.04 -2.46
CA GLY A 50 7.02 2.68 -1.33
C GLY A 50 8.53 2.38 -1.28
N GLY A 51 9.12 1.99 -2.43
CA GLY A 51 10.53 1.65 -2.62
C GLY A 51 10.85 1.31 -4.07
N ASN A 52 12.13 1.23 -4.42
CA ASN A 52 12.57 0.82 -5.76
C ASN A 52 12.48 -0.70 -5.96
N ALA A 53 12.63 -1.47 -4.88
CA ALA A 53 12.47 -2.91 -4.85
C ALA A 53 11.93 -3.35 -3.48
N GLU A 54 11.33 -4.54 -3.44
CA GLU A 54 10.82 -5.14 -2.22
C GLU A 54 11.30 -6.60 -2.14
N ALA A 55 11.84 -6.99 -0.98
CA ALA A 55 12.12 -8.39 -0.65
C ALA A 55 11.07 -8.85 0.36
N GLU A 56 10.33 -9.91 0.03
CA GLU A 56 9.25 -10.44 0.86
C GLU A 56 9.62 -11.81 1.44
N PHE A 57 9.41 -11.97 2.74
CA PHE A 57 9.61 -13.21 3.47
C PHE A 57 8.31 -13.58 4.18
N THR A 58 7.77 -14.74 3.83
CA THR A 58 6.53 -15.24 4.42
C THR A 58 6.85 -16.10 5.64
N TYR A 59 6.21 -15.81 6.77
CA TYR A 59 6.31 -16.51 8.06
C TYR A 59 7.67 -16.51 8.73
N ARG A 60 8.60 -15.67 8.27
CA ARG A 60 9.90 -15.48 8.89
C ARG A 60 10.43 -14.06 8.66
N LEU A 61 11.34 -13.65 9.49
CA LEU A 61 12.17 -12.47 9.24
C LEU A 61 13.37 -12.84 8.35
N ALA A 62 13.97 -11.86 7.69
CA ALA A 62 15.24 -12.05 7.03
C ALA A 62 16.33 -12.43 8.04
N ASN A 63 17.20 -13.34 7.68
CA ASN A 63 18.35 -13.68 8.49
C ASN A 63 19.46 -12.63 8.37
N THR A 64 20.50 -12.74 9.19
CA THR A 64 21.59 -11.75 9.21
C THR A 64 22.37 -11.68 7.89
N GLU A 65 22.51 -12.78 7.16
CA GLU A 65 23.20 -12.82 5.87
C GLU A 65 22.35 -12.16 4.79
N GLU A 66 21.05 -12.44 4.78
CA GLU A 66 20.09 -11.82 3.87
C GLU A 66 20.02 -10.31 4.09
N LEU A 67 19.95 -9.84 5.34
CA LEU A 67 19.96 -8.41 5.66
C LEU A 67 21.24 -7.74 5.19
N LYS A 68 22.41 -8.33 5.46
CA LYS A 68 23.69 -7.81 4.99
C LYS A 68 23.74 -7.75 3.47
N TRP A 69 23.22 -8.76 2.78
CA TRP A 69 23.15 -8.72 1.32
C TRP A 69 22.26 -7.59 0.81
N LEU A 70 21.08 -7.40 1.41
CA LEU A 70 20.18 -6.29 1.08
C LEU A 70 20.86 -4.93 1.31
N GLU A 71 21.65 -4.77 2.38
CA GLU A 71 22.43 -3.59 2.68
C GLU A 71 23.51 -3.30 1.62
N THR A 72 24.07 -4.31 0.95
CA THR A 72 25.07 -4.10 -0.10
C THR A 72 24.48 -3.53 -1.39
N ILE A 73 23.19 -3.76 -1.66
CA ILE A 73 22.53 -3.35 -2.92
C ILE A 73 21.64 -2.12 -2.76
N SER A 74 21.46 -1.62 -1.54
CA SER A 74 20.55 -0.50 -1.23
C SER A 74 21.25 0.59 -0.43
N GLN A 75 20.80 1.85 -0.63
CA GLN A 75 21.21 2.97 0.21
C GLN A 75 20.48 2.98 1.54
N ASN A 76 19.17 2.73 1.51
CA ASN A 76 18.31 2.67 2.68
C ASN A 76 17.39 1.46 2.58
N ILE A 77 17.09 0.88 3.73
CA ILE A 77 16.16 -0.26 3.88
C ILE A 77 15.11 0.14 4.89
N SER A 78 13.86 -0.17 4.60
CA SER A 78 12.77 -0.09 5.56
C SER A 78 12.13 -1.46 5.75
N GLY A 79 12.11 -1.93 6.99
CA GLY A 79 11.49 -3.20 7.40
C GLY A 79 10.05 -3.00 7.82
N ILE A 80 9.15 -3.77 7.20
CA ILE A 80 7.72 -3.75 7.47
C ILE A 80 7.30 -5.17 7.82
N ILE A 81 6.50 -5.31 8.88
CA ILE A 81 5.91 -6.60 9.25
C ILE A 81 4.39 -6.46 9.18
N GLU A 82 3.76 -7.28 8.36
CA GLU A 82 2.32 -7.27 8.15
C GLU A 82 1.69 -8.56 8.66
N PHE A 83 0.62 -8.42 9.44
CA PHE A 83 -0.16 -9.54 9.95
C PHE A 83 -1.59 -9.11 10.30
N ARG A 84 -2.46 -10.06 10.52
CA ARG A 84 -3.84 -9.78 10.95
C ARG A 84 -3.96 -9.96 12.45
N SER A 85 -4.66 -9.03 13.08
CA SER A 85 -4.96 -9.10 14.51
C SER A 85 -6.36 -8.57 14.81
N MET A 86 -6.84 -8.88 16.00
CA MET A 86 -8.10 -8.35 16.52
C MET A 86 -7.80 -7.13 17.39
N ALA A 87 -8.24 -5.97 16.95
CA ALA A 87 -8.28 -4.79 17.78
C ALA A 87 -9.47 -4.87 18.75
N LYS A 88 -9.24 -4.54 20.02
CA LYS A 88 -10.26 -4.55 21.07
C LYS A 88 -10.29 -3.21 21.78
N PHE A 89 -11.45 -2.63 21.90
CA PHE A 89 -11.70 -1.44 22.69
C PHE A 89 -12.69 -1.75 23.79
N VAL A 90 -12.37 -1.36 25.01
CA VAL A 90 -13.22 -1.62 26.20
C VAL A 90 -13.32 -0.32 26.96
N GLU A 91 -14.49 0.29 26.90
CA GLU A 91 -14.83 1.50 27.66
C GLU A 91 -16.31 1.44 28.07
N GLY A 92 -16.60 1.91 29.31
CA GLY A 92 -17.98 2.08 29.79
C GLY A 92 -18.88 0.85 29.77
N GLY A 93 -18.30 -0.39 29.67
CA GLY A 93 -19.06 -1.62 29.57
C GLY A 93 -19.29 -2.13 28.14
N THR A 94 -18.89 -1.37 27.12
CA THR A 94 -18.81 -1.83 25.73
C THR A 94 -17.51 -2.59 25.48
N ASN A 95 -17.57 -3.70 24.73
CA ASN A 95 -16.40 -4.51 24.38
C ASN A 95 -16.43 -4.73 22.88
N GLU A 96 -16.01 -3.67 22.16
CA GLU A 96 -16.00 -3.71 20.71
C GLU A 96 -14.72 -4.37 20.19
N ARG A 97 -14.89 -5.13 19.11
CA ARG A 97 -13.79 -5.88 18.48
C ARG A 97 -13.90 -5.78 16.98
N ALA A 98 -12.78 -5.52 16.33
CA ALA A 98 -12.71 -5.49 14.88
C ALA A 98 -11.41 -6.12 14.38
N LEU A 99 -11.50 -6.84 13.27
CA LEU A 99 -10.32 -7.35 12.58
C LEU A 99 -9.60 -6.20 11.90
N THR A 100 -8.28 -6.14 12.07
CA THR A 100 -7.42 -5.14 11.43
C THR A 100 -6.19 -5.80 10.81
N GLN A 101 -5.73 -5.24 9.71
CA GLN A 101 -4.41 -5.52 9.18
C GLN A 101 -3.39 -4.63 9.89
N VAL A 102 -2.54 -5.24 10.70
CA VAL A 102 -1.48 -4.52 11.41
C VAL A 102 -0.25 -4.45 10.53
N LYS A 103 0.24 -3.23 10.35
CA LYS A 103 1.51 -2.92 9.70
C LYS A 103 2.46 -2.35 10.74
N ALA A 104 3.46 -3.13 11.15
CA ALA A 104 4.51 -2.66 12.02
C ALA A 104 5.68 -2.16 11.18
N VAL A 105 6.07 -0.90 11.38
CA VAL A 105 7.05 -0.18 10.56
C VAL A 105 8.24 0.27 11.39
N ASP A 106 9.40 0.35 10.74
CA ASP A 106 10.62 0.90 11.34
C ASP A 106 10.66 2.44 11.26
N ASN A 107 11.79 3.01 11.67
CA ASN A 107 11.99 4.46 11.66
C ASN A 107 12.25 5.03 10.26
N GLU A 108 12.58 4.20 9.28
CA GLU A 108 12.86 4.61 7.90
C GLU A 108 11.59 4.64 7.03
N TYR A 109 10.50 4.05 7.52
CA TYR A 109 9.22 4.03 6.82
C TYR A 109 8.52 5.41 6.81
N PRO A 110 7.92 5.84 5.69
CA PRO A 110 8.05 5.26 4.35
C PRO A 110 9.35 5.72 3.67
N LEU A 111 10.02 4.85 2.89
CA LEU A 111 11.22 5.23 2.12
C LEU A 111 10.89 6.20 1.00
N ILE A 112 9.77 6.01 0.33
CA ILE A 112 9.27 6.83 -0.77
C ILE A 112 7.81 7.18 -0.49
N GLY A 113 7.44 8.44 -0.75
CA GLY A 113 6.10 8.95 -0.47
C GLY A 113 5.92 9.38 0.99
N ASN A 114 4.68 9.67 1.37
CA ASN A 114 4.31 10.11 2.71
C ASN A 114 2.99 9.48 3.15
N VAL A 115 2.91 9.08 4.41
CA VAL A 115 1.64 8.73 5.05
C VAL A 115 0.91 10.01 5.41
N GLN A 116 -0.29 10.20 4.88
CA GLN A 116 -1.13 11.35 5.19
C GLN A 116 -2.01 11.00 6.39
N LEU A 117 -1.86 11.78 7.45
CA LEU A 117 -2.64 11.68 8.68
C LEU A 117 -3.66 12.82 8.75
N ALA A 118 -4.75 12.61 9.46
CA ALA A 118 -5.81 13.61 9.61
C ALA A 118 -5.33 14.91 10.24
N SER A 119 -4.36 14.84 11.16
CA SER A 119 -3.74 16.01 11.78
C SER A 119 -2.76 16.75 10.86
N GLY A 120 -2.37 16.17 9.70
CA GLY A 120 -1.32 16.69 8.83
C GLY A 120 0.10 16.55 9.38
N LYS A 121 0.29 15.91 10.54
CA LYS A 121 1.61 15.68 11.13
C LYS A 121 2.33 14.53 10.41
N PRO A 122 3.66 14.56 10.31
CA PRO A 122 4.41 13.42 9.81
C PRO A 122 4.32 12.23 10.77
N LEU A 123 4.27 11.00 10.22
CA LEU A 123 4.14 9.76 11.00
C LEU A 123 5.25 9.62 12.08
N LYS A 124 6.47 10.06 11.77
CA LYS A 124 7.62 10.04 12.71
C LYS A 124 7.34 10.84 13.98
N ASP A 125 6.62 11.97 13.90
CA ASP A 125 6.28 12.78 15.06
C ASP A 125 5.23 12.12 15.94
N VAL A 126 4.27 11.44 15.32
CA VAL A 126 3.22 10.68 16.01
C VAL A 126 3.83 9.50 16.79
N PHE A 127 4.86 8.89 16.24
CA PHE A 127 5.55 7.72 16.83
C PHE A 127 6.69 8.07 17.79
N ARG A 128 6.86 9.34 18.21
CA ARG A 128 7.84 9.71 19.25
C ARG A 128 7.55 9.06 20.61
N GLN A 129 6.29 8.82 20.90
CA GLN A 129 5.88 8.17 22.13
C GLN A 129 5.75 6.65 21.91
N PRO A 130 6.17 5.83 22.87
CA PRO A 130 6.04 4.37 22.76
C PRO A 130 4.56 3.97 22.75
N LYS A 131 4.27 2.80 22.19
CA LYS A 131 2.92 2.23 22.09
C LYS A 131 1.91 3.16 21.40
N SER A 132 2.39 3.99 20.48
CA SER A 132 1.55 4.82 19.60
C SER A 132 1.07 3.99 18.42
N ALA A 133 -0.17 4.24 18.01
CA ALA A 133 -0.75 3.62 16.82
C ALA A 133 -1.54 4.66 16.03
N VAL A 134 -1.63 4.47 14.73
CA VAL A 134 -2.56 5.17 13.85
C VAL A 134 -3.41 4.13 13.13
N MET A 135 -4.67 4.44 12.85
CA MET A 135 -5.59 3.51 12.18
C MET A 135 -6.46 4.22 11.16
N GLU A 136 -7.06 3.46 10.26
CA GLU A 136 -8.05 4.00 9.31
C GLU A 136 -9.35 4.39 10.02
N SER A 137 -10.04 5.41 9.47
CA SER A 137 -11.30 5.94 10.01
C SER A 137 -12.38 4.88 10.18
N ASP A 138 -12.44 3.93 9.26
CA ASP A 138 -13.41 2.82 9.30
C ASP A 138 -13.22 1.90 10.52
N LEU A 139 -11.95 1.69 10.92
CA LEU A 139 -11.64 0.91 12.11
C LEU A 139 -11.99 1.67 13.38
N ALA A 140 -11.61 2.95 13.46
CA ALA A 140 -11.92 3.80 14.58
C ALA A 140 -13.44 3.88 14.80
N SER A 141 -14.21 4.08 13.73
CA SER A 141 -15.67 4.10 13.77
C SER A 141 -16.28 2.77 14.21
N LYS A 142 -15.75 1.63 13.73
CA LYS A 142 -16.23 0.28 14.14
C LYS A 142 -15.96 -0.03 15.60
N LEU A 143 -14.85 0.48 16.13
CA LEU A 143 -14.48 0.30 17.54
C LEU A 143 -15.13 1.34 18.45
N GLY A 144 -15.63 2.45 17.88
CA GLY A 144 -16.14 3.58 18.65
C GLY A 144 -15.04 4.29 19.46
N ILE A 145 -13.81 4.33 18.93
CA ILE A 145 -12.63 4.88 19.61
C ILE A 145 -12.25 6.24 19.05
N ASP A 146 -11.91 7.17 19.94
CA ASP A 146 -11.42 8.50 19.60
C ASP A 146 -9.90 8.65 19.76
N ILE A 147 -9.34 9.70 19.13
CA ILE A 147 -7.92 10.00 19.23
C ILE A 147 -7.55 10.32 20.69
N GLY A 148 -6.52 9.65 21.19
CA GLY A 148 -6.05 9.76 22.58
C GLY A 148 -6.46 8.56 23.43
N GLU A 149 -7.43 7.76 23.01
CA GLU A 149 -7.89 6.61 23.75
C GLU A 149 -6.99 5.38 23.51
N THR A 150 -7.17 4.39 24.40
CA THR A 150 -6.33 3.19 24.43
C THR A 150 -7.11 1.98 23.98
N PHE A 151 -6.57 1.25 23.02
CA PHE A 151 -7.09 -0.03 22.56
C PHE A 151 -6.05 -1.14 22.68
N SER A 152 -6.47 -2.39 22.59
CA SER A 152 -5.59 -3.55 22.69
C SER A 152 -5.43 -4.23 21.34
N LEU A 153 -4.18 -4.56 20.98
CA LEU A 153 -3.83 -5.52 19.95
C LEU A 153 -3.19 -6.72 20.63
N GLY A 154 -3.83 -7.88 20.56
CA GLY A 154 -3.41 -9.04 21.35
C GLY A 154 -3.39 -8.74 22.85
N LEU A 155 -2.23 -8.87 23.48
CA LEU A 155 -2.03 -8.59 24.90
C LEU A 155 -1.52 -7.17 25.19
N THR A 156 -1.13 -6.43 24.17
CA THR A 156 -0.51 -5.10 24.33
C THR A 156 -1.53 -3.99 24.07
N LYS A 157 -1.43 -2.95 24.90
CA LYS A 157 -2.25 -1.75 24.78
C LYS A 157 -1.50 -0.68 24.00
N PHE A 158 -2.20 -0.07 23.03
CA PHE A 158 -1.73 1.03 22.20
C PHE A 158 -2.64 2.23 22.35
N VAL A 159 -2.09 3.42 22.18
CA VAL A 159 -2.86 4.68 22.18
C VAL A 159 -3.09 5.09 20.73
N LEU A 160 -4.35 5.33 20.36
CA LEU A 160 -4.69 5.90 19.07
C LEU A 160 -4.25 7.37 19.03
N ARG A 161 -3.26 7.68 18.17
CA ARG A 161 -2.70 9.03 18.08
C ARG A 161 -3.24 9.84 16.92
N ASP A 162 -3.62 9.18 15.83
CA ASP A 162 -4.12 9.86 14.64
C ASP A 162 -4.85 8.88 13.73
N ILE A 163 -5.53 9.42 12.72
CA ILE A 163 -6.28 8.67 11.70
C ILE A 163 -5.53 8.73 10.38
N ILE A 164 -5.39 7.58 9.71
CA ILE A 164 -4.77 7.45 8.40
C ILE A 164 -5.78 7.92 7.35
N GLN A 165 -5.38 8.86 6.50
CA GLN A 165 -6.14 9.29 5.31
C GLN A 165 -5.66 8.58 4.05
N SER A 166 -4.34 8.49 3.86
CA SER A 166 -3.74 7.73 2.76
C SER A 166 -2.32 7.29 3.11
N SER A 167 -1.88 6.21 2.46
CA SER A 167 -0.53 5.68 2.60
C SER A 167 0.06 5.43 1.21
N PRO A 168 1.35 5.66 0.98
CA PRO A 168 1.95 5.56 -0.35
C PRO A 168 1.80 4.17 -0.98
N ASP A 169 1.75 3.12 -0.18
CA ASP A 169 1.67 1.73 -0.59
C ASP A 169 0.24 1.14 -0.60
N ASP A 170 -0.77 1.99 -0.73
CA ASP A 170 -2.17 1.59 -0.73
C ASP A 170 -2.64 0.91 -2.02
N ALA A 171 -1.97 1.16 -3.13
CA ALA A 171 -2.44 0.76 -4.44
C ALA A 171 -2.43 -0.77 -4.70
N GLY A 172 -1.65 -1.54 -3.93
CA GLY A 172 -1.53 -2.99 -4.11
C GLY A 172 -2.30 -3.85 -3.11
N THR A 173 -2.72 -3.29 -1.97
CA THR A 173 -3.20 -4.09 -0.83
C THR A 173 -4.67 -3.89 -0.45
N ASN A 174 -5.38 -2.95 -1.07
CA ASN A 174 -6.74 -2.53 -0.68
C ASN A 174 -7.86 -3.53 -1.04
N PHE A 175 -7.58 -4.64 -1.70
CA PHE A 175 -8.62 -5.60 -2.05
C PHE A 175 -8.83 -6.64 -0.93
N GLY A 176 -9.71 -6.33 0.04
CA GLY A 176 -10.37 -7.35 0.86
C GLY A 176 -9.73 -7.72 2.19
N PHE A 177 -8.71 -7.01 2.68
CA PHE A 177 -8.02 -7.41 3.93
C PHE A 177 -8.46 -6.70 5.21
N GLY A 178 -9.45 -5.82 5.13
CA GLY A 178 -9.95 -5.04 6.27
C GLY A 178 -9.16 -3.75 6.53
N PRO A 179 -9.64 -2.91 7.46
CA PRO A 179 -9.02 -1.64 7.77
C PRO A 179 -7.67 -1.83 8.45
N ARG A 180 -6.75 -0.86 8.26
CA ARG A 180 -5.35 -0.95 8.70
C ARG A 180 -5.08 -0.23 10.01
N THR A 181 -4.08 -0.76 10.72
CA THR A 181 -3.46 -0.12 11.87
C THR A 181 -1.95 -0.12 11.66
N ILE A 182 -1.29 1.04 11.80
CA ILE A 182 0.17 1.15 11.75
C ILE A 182 0.68 1.35 13.17
N ILE A 183 1.71 0.57 13.52
CA ILE A 183 2.43 0.63 14.81
C ILE A 183 3.93 0.63 14.57
N LYS A 184 4.73 0.93 15.59
CA LYS A 184 6.17 0.78 15.53
C LYS A 184 6.60 -0.69 15.63
N SER A 185 7.60 -1.10 14.85
CA SER A 185 8.16 -2.45 14.91
C SER A 185 8.81 -2.77 16.25
N GLU A 186 9.40 -1.77 16.94
CA GLU A 186 9.93 -1.92 18.30
C GLU A 186 8.85 -2.33 19.30
N ASP A 187 7.67 -1.71 19.23
CA ASP A 187 6.55 -2.05 20.09
C ASP A 187 5.95 -3.43 19.77
N LEU A 188 6.00 -3.86 18.49
CA LEU A 188 5.56 -5.18 18.08
C LEU A 188 6.44 -6.28 18.66
N LEU A 189 7.76 -6.14 18.59
CA LEU A 189 8.69 -7.14 19.13
C LEU A 189 8.52 -7.30 20.62
N ALA A 190 8.25 -6.22 21.36
CA ALA A 190 7.99 -6.23 22.79
C ALA A 190 6.60 -6.79 23.16
N SER A 191 5.65 -6.84 22.21
CA SER A 191 4.25 -7.19 22.48
C SER A 191 3.93 -8.69 22.53
N GLY A 192 4.84 -9.55 22.04
CA GLY A 192 4.58 -10.97 21.89
C GLY A 192 3.52 -11.31 20.83
N LEU A 193 3.11 -10.36 19.99
CA LEU A 193 2.14 -10.58 18.90
C LEU A 193 2.70 -11.50 17.81
N ILE A 194 4.02 -11.54 17.65
CA ILE A 194 4.72 -12.49 16.78
C ILE A 194 5.24 -13.63 17.66
N ALA A 195 4.48 -14.70 17.73
CA ALA A 195 4.85 -15.94 18.38
C ALA A 195 5.10 -17.03 17.32
N PRO A 196 5.79 -18.14 17.67
CA PRO A 196 5.87 -19.30 16.78
C PRO A 196 4.47 -19.75 16.32
N GLY A 197 4.25 -19.82 15.02
CA GLY A 197 2.95 -20.14 14.42
C GLY A 197 2.09 -18.94 14.02
N THR A 198 2.50 -17.72 14.32
CA THR A 198 1.80 -16.53 13.80
C THR A 198 2.06 -16.38 12.30
N LEU A 199 0.99 -16.21 11.55
CA LEU A 199 1.08 -15.93 10.10
C LEU A 199 1.37 -14.45 9.89
N PHE A 200 2.57 -14.13 9.45
CA PHE A 200 2.99 -12.76 9.13
C PHE A 200 3.85 -12.73 7.87
N THR A 201 3.92 -11.59 7.25
CA THR A 201 4.81 -11.31 6.12
C THR A 201 5.77 -10.20 6.52
N ALA A 202 7.06 -10.45 6.36
CA ALA A 202 8.09 -9.45 6.52
C ALA A 202 8.50 -8.92 5.14
N LYS A 203 8.42 -7.61 4.93
CA LYS A 203 8.77 -6.92 3.70
C LYS A 203 9.91 -5.95 3.98
N TYR A 204 10.93 -6.04 3.16
CA TYR A 204 12.08 -5.13 3.21
C TYR A 204 12.07 -4.31 1.93
N ARG A 205 11.76 -3.03 2.07
CA ARG A 205 11.78 -2.08 0.96
C ARG A 205 13.13 -1.46 0.82
N LEU A 206 13.56 -1.33 -0.41
CA LEU A 206 14.90 -0.94 -0.76
C LEU A 206 14.86 0.35 -1.58
N SER A 207 15.71 1.31 -1.20
CA SER A 207 16.09 2.41 -2.07
C SER A 207 17.39 2.00 -2.75
N LEU A 208 17.30 1.59 -4.03
CA LEU A 208 18.45 1.08 -4.77
C LEU A 208 19.48 2.17 -5.02
N ILE A 209 20.76 1.78 -4.98
CA ILE A 209 21.87 2.63 -5.42
C ILE A 209 21.77 2.72 -6.95
N HIS A 210 21.48 3.92 -7.47
CA HIS A 210 21.63 4.17 -8.90
C HIS A 210 23.13 4.17 -9.22
N ILE A 211 23.56 3.09 -9.84
CA ILE A 211 24.89 2.99 -10.44
C ILE A 211 24.87 3.66 -11.81
#